data_8a1d1828d24fa22cfd4af8cf3d720a53
#
_entry.id   8a1d1828d24fa22cfd4af8cf3d720a53
#
_cell.length_a   1.000
_cell.length_b   1.000
_cell.length_c   1.000
_cell.angle_alpha   90.00
_cell.angle_beta   90.00
_cell.angle_gamma   90.00
#
_symmetry.space_group_name_H-M   'P 1'
#
loop_
_entity.id
_entity.type
_entity.pdbx_description
1 polymer ?
#
loop_
_entity_poly.entity_id
_entity_poly.type
_entity_poly.pdbx_seq_one_letter_code
_entity_poly.pdbx_strand_id
1 'polypeptide(L)'
;MASTAFDITSILNRKTRQQSEEKDGYKAIKLNYKDIVITKHNKYSMDEINELATGIHMAGELQQPLVLGKVGDEFWLVSGHRRHAAIDMLVQEGEEQFAEIDCRYKPMTETEFRMELLIGNTFNRKPTD
;
A
#
# COMPACT_ATOMS: atom_id res chain seq x y z
N MET A 1 -30.83 -18.68 16.88
CA MET A 1 -30.00 -17.50 16.93
C MET A 1 -29.36 -17.19 15.62
N ALA A 2 -30.13 -16.50 14.80
CA ALA A 2 -29.67 -16.14 13.46
C ALA A 2 -28.43 -15.27 13.52
N SER A 3 -28.35 -14.38 14.50
CA SER A 3 -27.21 -13.49 14.63
C SER A 3 -25.93 -14.25 14.92
N THR A 4 -26.00 -15.33 15.65
CA THR A 4 -24.82 -16.12 15.98
C THR A 4 -24.26 -16.78 14.72
N ALA A 5 -25.13 -17.37 13.88
CA ALA A 5 -24.67 -17.97 12.65
C ALA A 5 -24.07 -16.91 11.70
N PHE A 6 -24.69 -15.76 11.66
CA PHE A 6 -24.20 -14.66 10.86
C PHE A 6 -22.83 -14.22 11.32
N ASP A 7 -22.65 -14.11 12.64
CA ASP A 7 -21.37 -13.71 13.23
C ASP A 7 -20.26 -14.71 12.92
N ILE A 8 -20.61 -15.98 12.93
CA ILE A 8 -19.64 -17.03 12.61
C ILE A 8 -19.12 -16.87 11.18
N THR A 9 -20.04 -16.65 10.25
CA THR A 9 -19.65 -16.44 8.85
C THR A 9 -18.73 -15.24 8.71
N SER A 10 -19.06 -14.15 9.38
CA SER A 10 -18.26 -12.94 9.34
C SER A 10 -16.88 -13.19 9.92
N ILE A 11 -16.82 -13.93 11.01
CA ILE A 11 -15.56 -14.27 11.66
C ILE A 11 -14.70 -15.15 10.75
N LEU A 12 -15.32 -16.11 10.10
CA LEU A 12 -14.60 -17.00 9.19
C LEU A 12 -14.02 -16.24 8.02
N ASN A 13 -14.80 -15.34 7.45
CA ASN A 13 -14.31 -14.53 6.34
C ASN A 13 -13.14 -13.66 6.76
N ARG A 14 -13.23 -13.10 7.95
CA ARG A 14 -12.16 -12.28 8.48
C ARG A 14 -10.90 -13.09 8.73
N LYS A 15 -11.06 -14.28 9.32
CA LYS A 15 -9.92 -15.16 9.58
C LYS A 15 -9.26 -15.62 8.28
N THR A 16 -10.05 -15.93 7.28
CA THR A 16 -9.51 -16.34 6.00
C THR A 16 -8.67 -15.23 5.39
N ARG A 17 -9.17 -14.00 5.47
CA ARG A 17 -8.45 -12.84 4.97
C ARG A 17 -7.15 -12.64 5.73
N GLN A 18 -7.21 -12.73 7.06
CA GLN A 18 -6.02 -12.57 7.89
C GLN A 18 -4.99 -13.65 7.60
N GLN A 19 -5.45 -14.87 7.41
CA GLN A 19 -4.55 -15.97 7.11
C GLN A 19 -3.85 -15.76 5.77
N SER A 20 -4.58 -15.23 4.79
CA SER A 20 -3.97 -14.91 3.50
C SER A 20 -2.86 -13.87 3.67
N GLU A 21 -3.13 -12.84 4.46
CA GLU A 21 -2.15 -11.80 4.71
C GLU A 21 -0.98 -12.32 5.50
N GLU A 22 -1.27 -13.13 6.51
CA GLU A 22 -0.23 -13.72 7.37
C GLU A 22 0.63 -14.71 6.61
N LYS A 23 0.06 -15.33 5.60
CA LYS A 23 0.80 -16.28 4.79
C LYS A 23 1.99 -15.61 4.12
N ASP A 24 1.79 -14.37 3.70
CA ASP A 24 2.84 -13.57 3.10
C ASP A 24 3.65 -12.83 4.16
N GLY A 25 3.18 -12.84 5.39
CA GLY A 25 3.80 -12.08 6.46
C GLY A 25 3.41 -10.63 6.49
N TYR A 26 2.52 -10.21 5.60
CA TYR A 26 2.08 -8.82 5.53
C TYR A 26 0.77 -8.61 6.24
N LYS A 27 0.63 -7.48 6.90
CA LYS A 27 -0.57 -7.10 7.63
C LYS A 27 -1.10 -5.79 7.09
N ALA A 28 -2.42 -5.65 7.13
CA ALA A 28 -3.05 -4.42 6.68
C ALA A 28 -2.91 -3.33 7.74
N ILE A 29 -2.70 -2.10 7.27
CA ILE A 29 -2.62 -0.95 8.15
C ILE A 29 -3.04 0.29 7.37
N LYS A 30 -3.65 1.24 8.07
CA LYS A 30 -3.99 2.51 7.45
C LYS A 30 -3.05 3.57 8.02
N LEU A 31 -2.39 4.30 7.15
CA LEU A 31 -1.40 5.30 7.54
C LEU A 31 -1.60 6.58 6.76
N ASN A 32 -1.15 7.68 7.37
CA ASN A 32 -1.03 8.92 6.64
C ASN A 32 0.15 8.78 5.68
N TYR A 33 -0.04 9.22 4.44
CA TYR A 33 0.99 9.07 3.43
C TYR A 33 2.31 9.75 3.81
N LYS A 34 2.23 10.78 4.65
CA LYS A 34 3.42 11.50 5.09
C LYS A 34 4.27 10.70 6.08
N ASP A 35 3.66 9.70 6.72
CA ASP A 35 4.37 8.89 7.69
C ASP A 35 5.17 7.77 7.05
N ILE A 36 5.11 7.67 5.73
CA ILE A 36 5.82 6.64 4.97
C ILE A 36 7.15 7.21 4.49
N VAL A 37 8.23 6.49 4.80
CA VAL A 37 9.57 6.90 4.40
C VAL A 37 9.84 6.42 2.98
N ILE A 38 10.26 7.34 2.13
CA ILE A 38 10.61 7.04 0.74
C ILE A 38 12.12 7.01 0.63
N THR A 39 12.67 5.84 0.35
CA THR A 39 14.12 5.70 0.23
C THR A 39 14.60 5.71 -1.21
N LYS A 40 13.68 5.44 -2.14
CA LYS A 40 14.00 5.42 -3.56
C LYS A 40 13.28 6.54 -4.24
N HIS A 41 14.02 7.52 -4.74
CA HIS A 41 13.43 8.69 -5.37
C HIS A 41 13.56 8.56 -6.88
N ASN A 42 12.51 8.07 -7.50
CA ASN A 42 12.43 7.96 -8.94
C ASN A 42 11.74 9.20 -9.50
N LYS A 43 12.12 9.54 -10.70
CA LYS A 43 11.42 10.60 -11.42
C LYS A 43 10.34 9.97 -12.28
N TYR A 44 9.15 10.52 -12.19
CA TYR A 44 8.02 10.05 -12.98
C TYR A 44 7.51 11.21 -13.81
N SER A 45 6.97 10.91 -14.97
CA SER A 45 6.40 11.97 -15.78
C SER A 45 5.15 12.49 -15.08
N MET A 46 4.91 13.81 -15.21
CA MET A 46 3.73 14.41 -14.62
C MET A 46 2.46 13.80 -15.23
N ASP A 47 2.51 13.43 -16.50
CA ASP A 47 1.36 12.83 -17.15
C ASP A 47 0.99 11.49 -16.51
N GLU A 48 1.99 10.67 -16.21
CA GLU A 48 1.73 9.39 -15.56
C GLU A 48 1.09 9.59 -14.19
N ILE A 49 1.63 10.53 -13.41
CA ILE A 49 1.13 10.79 -12.07
C ILE A 49 -0.27 11.40 -12.14
N ASN A 50 -0.51 12.30 -13.10
CA ASN A 50 -1.82 12.90 -13.29
C ASN A 50 -2.88 11.86 -13.64
N GLU A 51 -2.55 10.93 -14.53
CA GLU A 51 -3.47 9.87 -14.89
C GLU A 51 -3.83 9.01 -13.69
N LEU A 52 -2.81 8.66 -12.94
CA LEU A 52 -3.00 7.81 -11.77
C LEU A 52 -3.82 8.53 -10.70
N ALA A 53 -3.51 9.80 -10.49
CA ALA A 53 -4.25 10.61 -9.52
C ALA A 53 -5.71 10.74 -9.95
N THR A 54 -5.95 10.95 -11.23
CA THR A 54 -7.32 11.04 -11.74
C THR A 54 -8.08 9.74 -11.48
N GLY A 55 -7.42 8.60 -11.71
CA GLY A 55 -8.04 7.31 -11.46
C GLY A 55 -8.38 7.11 -10.00
N ILE A 56 -7.48 7.49 -9.11
CA ILE A 56 -7.72 7.39 -7.67
C ILE A 56 -8.87 8.32 -7.26
N HIS A 57 -8.87 9.53 -7.78
CA HIS A 57 -9.92 10.49 -7.50
C HIS A 57 -11.28 9.96 -7.92
N MET A 58 -11.38 9.40 -9.11
CA MET A 58 -12.62 8.89 -9.64
C MET A 58 -13.09 7.65 -8.91
N ALA A 59 -12.17 6.82 -8.47
CA ALA A 59 -12.51 5.63 -7.69
C ALA A 59 -12.92 5.98 -6.26
N GLY A 60 -12.45 7.13 -5.77
CA GLY A 60 -12.74 7.56 -4.41
C GLY A 60 -11.83 6.94 -3.37
N GLU A 61 -10.94 6.10 -3.77
CA GLU A 61 -10.02 5.42 -2.86
C GLU A 61 -8.86 4.83 -3.62
N LEU A 62 -7.82 4.49 -2.87
CA LEU A 62 -6.67 3.80 -3.42
C LEU A 62 -7.06 2.34 -3.62
N GLN A 63 -7.00 1.87 -4.86
CA GLN A 63 -7.50 0.54 -5.18
C GLN A 63 -6.56 -0.58 -4.80
N GLN A 64 -5.27 -0.30 -4.78
CA GLN A 64 -4.27 -1.26 -4.35
C GLN A 64 -3.48 -0.67 -3.21
N PRO A 65 -3.35 -1.39 -2.09
CA PRO A 65 -2.59 -0.85 -0.96
C PRO A 65 -1.12 -0.71 -1.31
N LEU A 66 -0.48 0.25 -0.65
CA LEU A 66 0.97 0.38 -0.75
C LEU A 66 1.62 -0.73 0.08
N VAL A 67 2.80 -1.16 -0.34
CA VAL A 67 3.53 -2.21 0.36
C VAL A 67 4.71 -1.59 1.07
N LEU A 68 4.79 -1.84 2.38
CA LEU A 68 5.77 -1.23 3.25
C LEU A 68 6.60 -2.27 3.97
N GLY A 69 7.82 -1.89 4.32
CA GLY A 69 8.63 -2.66 5.25
C GLY A 69 8.72 -1.88 6.55
N LYS A 70 8.40 -2.52 7.65
CA LYS A 70 8.57 -1.88 8.96
C LYS A 70 9.99 -2.12 9.42
N VAL A 71 10.81 -1.09 9.33
CA VAL A 71 12.21 -1.15 9.71
C VAL A 71 12.37 -0.35 11.00
N GLY A 72 12.59 -1.05 12.12
CA GLY A 72 12.56 -0.40 13.41
C GLY A 72 11.16 0.14 13.68
N ASP A 73 11.06 1.42 13.94
CA ASP A 73 9.78 2.06 14.21
C ASP A 73 9.21 2.78 13.00
N GLU A 74 9.85 2.65 11.85
CA GLU A 74 9.45 3.39 10.66
C GLU A 74 8.87 2.46 9.61
N PHE A 75 8.01 3.03 8.77
CA PHE A 75 7.42 2.33 7.63
C PHE A 75 8.08 2.85 6.35
N TRP A 76 8.82 1.97 5.69
CA TRP A 76 9.56 2.32 4.48
C TRP A 76 8.83 1.75 3.27
N LEU A 77 8.69 2.56 2.23
CA LEU A 77 7.93 2.17 1.04
C LEU A 77 8.70 1.17 0.19
N VAL A 78 8.12 -0.03 0.01
CA VAL A 78 8.67 -1.07 -0.84
C VAL A 78 8.09 -0.96 -2.25
N SER A 79 6.78 -0.83 -2.36
CA SER A 79 6.09 -0.84 -3.65
C SER A 79 4.92 0.13 -3.63
N GLY A 80 4.67 0.75 -4.78
CA GLY A 80 3.60 1.72 -4.92
C GLY A 80 4.10 3.15 -4.95
N HIS A 81 5.33 3.35 -5.39
CA HIS A 81 5.93 4.69 -5.40
C HIS A 81 5.12 5.67 -6.23
N ARG A 82 4.63 5.24 -7.40
CA ARG A 82 3.81 6.12 -8.23
C ARG A 82 2.50 6.46 -7.55
N ARG A 83 1.90 5.48 -6.90
CA ARG A 83 0.65 5.71 -6.17
C ARG A 83 0.85 6.67 -5.02
N HIS A 84 1.98 6.55 -4.33
CA HIS A 84 2.30 7.49 -3.26
C HIS A 84 2.42 8.91 -3.82
N ALA A 85 3.10 9.06 -4.96
CA ALA A 85 3.24 10.36 -5.60
C ALA A 85 1.89 10.93 -6.02
N ALA A 86 1.00 10.06 -6.53
CA ALA A 86 -0.33 10.49 -6.93
C ALA A 86 -1.16 10.94 -5.73
N ILE A 87 -1.05 10.22 -4.62
CA ILE A 87 -1.73 10.61 -3.38
C ILE A 87 -1.21 11.96 -2.90
N ASP A 88 0.09 12.15 -2.93
CA ASP A 88 0.68 13.43 -2.54
C ASP A 88 0.11 14.56 -3.40
N MET A 89 0.02 14.34 -4.71
CA MET A 89 -0.54 15.33 -5.62
C MET A 89 -1.99 15.67 -5.26
N LEU A 90 -2.80 14.65 -4.99
CA LEU A 90 -4.20 14.88 -4.65
C LEU A 90 -4.34 15.67 -3.36
N VAL A 91 -3.55 15.34 -2.36
CA VAL A 91 -3.61 16.05 -1.08
C VAL A 91 -3.15 17.49 -1.25
N GLN A 92 -2.10 17.72 -2.05
CA GLN A 92 -1.62 19.06 -2.31
C GLN A 92 -2.68 19.91 -3.05
N GLU A 93 -3.54 19.25 -3.80
CA GLU A 93 -4.62 19.91 -4.50
C GLU A 93 -5.85 20.12 -3.62
N GLY A 94 -5.76 19.77 -2.36
CA GLY A 94 -6.83 20.01 -1.41
C GLY A 94 -7.71 18.81 -1.10
N GLU A 95 -7.41 17.66 -1.67
CA GLU A 95 -8.23 16.46 -1.46
C GLU A 95 -7.70 15.68 -0.28
N GLU A 96 -7.89 16.22 0.90
CA GLU A 96 -7.30 15.69 2.12
C GLU A 96 -7.87 14.33 2.52
N GLN A 97 -9.00 13.95 1.96
CA GLN A 97 -9.59 12.65 2.26
C GLN A 97 -8.68 11.51 1.81
N PHE A 98 -7.73 11.78 0.93
CA PHE A 98 -6.78 10.77 0.47
C PHE A 98 -5.51 10.71 1.30
N ALA A 99 -5.40 11.52 2.34
CA ALA A 99 -4.18 11.54 3.15
C ALA A 99 -3.97 10.23 3.91
N GLU A 100 -5.06 9.62 4.37
CA GLU A 100 -5.00 8.34 5.08
C GLU A 100 -5.24 7.24 4.08
N ILE A 101 -4.27 6.37 3.91
CA ILE A 101 -4.33 5.36 2.84
C ILE A 101 -4.09 3.96 3.39
N ASP A 102 -4.65 3.00 2.66
CA ASP A 102 -4.51 1.60 3.00
C ASP A 102 -3.14 1.09 2.57
N CYS A 103 -2.48 0.39 3.46
CA CYS A 103 -1.16 -0.16 3.22
C CYS A 103 -1.08 -1.56 3.76
N ARG A 104 -0.05 -2.27 3.35
CA ARG A 104 0.31 -3.57 3.91
C ARG A 104 1.76 -3.48 4.32
N TYR A 105 2.07 -4.05 5.48
CA TYR A 105 3.44 -3.98 5.97
C TYR A 105 3.89 -5.31 6.55
N LYS A 106 5.20 -5.47 6.60
CA LYS A 106 5.84 -6.62 7.19
C LYS A 106 7.08 -6.13 7.92
N PRO A 107 7.29 -6.55 9.18
CA PRO A 107 8.52 -6.19 9.87
C PRO A 107 9.72 -6.80 9.14
N MET A 108 10.78 -6.03 9.01
CA MET A 108 11.96 -6.53 8.31
C MET A 108 13.19 -5.72 8.73
N THR A 109 14.35 -6.28 8.48
CA THR A 109 15.59 -5.56 8.66
C THR A 109 15.82 -4.66 7.46
N GLU A 110 16.77 -3.73 7.60
CA GLU A 110 17.11 -2.88 6.48
C GLU A 110 17.61 -3.69 5.29
N THR A 111 18.39 -4.73 5.57
CA THR A 111 18.88 -5.61 4.51
C THR A 111 17.74 -6.30 3.78
N GLU A 112 16.78 -6.82 4.54
CA GLU A 112 15.61 -7.45 3.95
C GLU A 112 14.80 -6.46 3.13
N PHE A 113 14.68 -5.22 3.62
CA PHE A 113 13.98 -4.18 2.88
C PHE A 113 14.64 -3.92 1.53
N ARG A 114 15.96 -3.81 1.53
CA ARG A 114 16.68 -3.55 0.27
C ARG A 114 16.53 -4.70 -0.70
N MET A 115 16.49 -5.92 -0.19
CA MET A 115 16.26 -7.09 -1.04
C MET A 115 14.86 -7.06 -1.64
N GLU A 116 13.87 -6.75 -0.81
CA GLU A 116 12.48 -6.66 -1.28
C GLU A 116 12.32 -5.59 -2.34
N LEU A 117 12.97 -4.47 -2.13
CA LEU A 117 12.91 -3.36 -3.06
C LEU A 117 13.48 -3.78 -4.43
N LEU A 118 14.60 -4.47 -4.40
CA LEU A 118 15.26 -4.92 -5.62
C LEU A 118 14.43 -5.99 -6.33
N ILE A 119 13.98 -6.98 -5.59
CA ILE A 119 13.20 -8.08 -6.17
C ILE A 119 11.88 -7.56 -6.73
N GLY A 120 11.22 -6.70 -5.97
CA GLY A 120 9.95 -6.13 -6.40
C GLY A 120 10.08 -5.38 -7.71
N ASN A 121 11.13 -4.60 -7.86
CA ASN A 121 11.36 -3.87 -9.09
C ASN A 121 11.58 -4.83 -10.27
N THR A 122 12.31 -5.89 -10.01
CA THR A 122 12.61 -6.87 -11.05
C THR A 122 11.33 -7.55 -11.52
N PHE A 123 10.51 -7.99 -10.59
CA PHE A 123 9.28 -8.69 -10.94
C PHE A 123 8.23 -7.75 -11.52
N ASN A 124 8.17 -6.55 -11.03
CA ASN A 124 7.16 -5.60 -11.49
C ASN A 124 7.38 -5.15 -12.93
N ARG A 125 8.60 -5.24 -13.40
CA ARG A 125 8.89 -4.87 -14.77
C ARG A 125 8.41 -5.91 -15.76
N LYS A 126 8.42 -7.14 -15.31
CA LYS A 126 8.13 -8.26 -16.17
C LYS A 126 6.70 -8.33 -16.67
N PRO A 127 5.72 -8.19 -15.80
CA PRO A 127 4.33 -8.37 -16.23
C PRO A 127 3.80 -7.28 -17.14
N THR A 128 4.44 -6.17 -17.19
CA THR A 128 3.96 -5.06 -18.02
C THR A 128 4.29 -5.26 -19.47
N ASP A 129 5.05 -6.23 -19.77
CA ASP A 129 5.48 -6.49 -21.14
C ASP A 129 4.38 -7.05 -21.98
#